data_85755b6a58a4b805ba20a457300d0adc
#
_entry.id   85755b6a58a4b805ba20a457300d0adc
#
_cell.length_a   1.000
_cell.length_b   1.000
_cell.length_c   1.000
_cell.angle_alpha   90.00
_cell.angle_beta   90.00
_cell.angle_gamma   90.00
#
_symmetry.space_group_name_H-M   'P 1'
#
loop_
_entity.id
_entity.type
_entity.pdbx_description
1 polymer ?
#
loop_
_entity_poly.entity_id
_entity_poly.type
_entity_poly.pdbx_seq_one_letter_code
_entity_poly.pdbx_strand_id
1 'polypeptide(L)'
;IKNLKKKFLDREQIRGAMIFDFFSPGIPYVIRNSGCEFVIYDMEHGGLTLDKFKELSLISKGIGLNPMIRIPEISYNYIARSLDLGANGIMIPMVNNQKEALKIVKYSKYPPLGRRGAGFGFAHNEYKKENPIDVMEDANKTLINIIQIENESGLENVEEIAKIDDVDCLWVGHFDLSNFLG
;
A
#
# COMPACT_ATOMS: atom_id res chain seq x y z
N ILE A 1 -8.78 11.63 6.42
CA ILE A 1 -8.11 11.41 5.12
C ILE A 1 -9.20 11.09 4.12
N LYS A 2 -9.46 11.99 3.15
CA LYS A 2 -10.50 11.79 2.13
C LYS A 2 -10.13 10.57 1.28
N ASN A 3 -11.13 9.76 1.00
CA ASN A 3 -11.09 8.48 0.31
C ASN A 3 -10.23 8.53 -0.97
N LEU A 4 -8.92 8.30 -0.81
CA LEU A 4 -7.97 8.28 -1.92
C LEU A 4 -8.32 7.14 -2.90
N LYS A 5 -8.79 5.99 -2.39
CA LYS A 5 -9.25 4.86 -3.24
C LYS A 5 -10.37 5.29 -4.18
N LYS A 6 -11.33 6.09 -3.70
CA LYS A 6 -12.40 6.61 -4.56
C LYS A 6 -11.83 7.45 -5.71
N LYS A 7 -10.84 8.30 -5.46
CA LYS A 7 -10.18 9.08 -6.50
C LYS A 7 -9.47 8.19 -7.53
N PHE A 8 -8.81 7.12 -7.09
CA PHE A 8 -8.23 6.12 -8.00
C PHE A 8 -9.30 5.50 -8.90
N LEU A 9 -10.42 5.06 -8.32
CA LEU A 9 -11.52 4.44 -9.06
C LEU A 9 -12.21 5.42 -10.03
N ASP A 10 -12.39 6.66 -9.61
CA ASP A 10 -13.00 7.73 -10.43
C ASP A 10 -12.00 8.30 -11.48
N ARG A 11 -10.77 7.78 -11.54
CA ARG A 11 -9.69 8.24 -12.43
C ARG A 11 -9.40 9.73 -12.32
N GLU A 12 -9.54 10.29 -11.13
CA GLU A 12 -9.15 11.66 -10.85
C GLU A 12 -7.62 11.82 -10.94
N GLN A 13 -7.16 13.02 -11.31
CA GLN A 13 -5.74 13.33 -11.22
C GLN A 13 -5.33 13.42 -9.76
N ILE A 14 -4.43 12.57 -9.34
CA ILE A 14 -3.82 12.54 -8.00
C ILE A 14 -2.31 12.66 -8.10
N ARG A 15 -1.70 13.24 -7.08
CA ARG A 15 -0.25 13.40 -7.01
C ARG A 15 0.30 12.70 -5.79
N GLY A 16 1.39 11.99 -5.96
CA GLY A 16 2.12 11.34 -4.89
C GLY A 16 3.62 11.39 -5.10
N ALA A 17 4.34 10.97 -4.08
CA ALA A 17 5.79 10.82 -4.13
C ALA A 17 6.17 9.42 -3.65
N MET A 18 7.30 8.90 -4.13
CA MET A 18 7.93 7.70 -3.62
C MET A 18 9.27 8.05 -2.99
N ILE A 19 9.51 7.57 -1.76
CA ILE A 19 10.70 7.88 -0.97
C ILE A 19 11.47 6.58 -0.75
N PHE A 20 12.67 6.53 -1.33
CA PHE A 20 13.58 5.38 -1.27
C PHE A 20 14.57 5.48 -0.11
N ASP A 21 14.86 6.71 0.33
CA ASP A 21 15.84 7.00 1.36
C ASP A 21 15.48 8.31 2.10
N PHE A 22 16.30 8.73 3.09
CA PHE A 22 16.10 9.94 3.87
C PHE A 22 14.79 9.97 4.67
N PHE A 23 14.54 8.95 5.46
CA PHE A 23 13.33 8.78 6.27
C PHE A 23 13.28 9.70 7.50
N SER A 24 13.43 11.01 7.26
CA SER A 24 13.34 12.06 8.28
C SER A 24 11.87 12.36 8.63
N PRO A 25 11.54 12.70 9.89
CA PRO A 25 10.20 13.15 10.28
C PRO A 25 9.69 14.39 9.54
N GLY A 26 10.59 15.18 8.93
CA GLY A 26 10.23 16.35 8.12
C GLY A 26 9.74 15.99 6.70
N ILE A 27 10.09 14.83 6.18
CA ILE A 27 9.76 14.43 4.81
C ILE A 27 8.24 14.45 4.53
N PRO A 28 7.35 13.93 5.39
CA PRO A 28 5.92 14.02 5.16
C PRO A 28 5.41 15.45 4.93
N TYR A 29 5.94 16.43 5.69
CA TYR A 29 5.58 17.85 5.53
C TYR A 29 6.01 18.41 4.19
N VAL A 30 7.24 18.10 3.76
CA VAL A 30 7.75 18.54 2.45
C VAL A 30 6.87 18.00 1.33
N ILE A 31 6.54 16.71 1.37
CA ILE A 31 5.69 16.05 0.39
C ILE A 31 4.27 16.64 0.41
N ARG A 32 3.68 16.82 1.58
CA ARG A 32 2.34 17.40 1.69
C ARG A 32 2.28 18.84 1.15
N ASN A 33 3.29 19.65 1.49
CA ASN A 33 3.37 21.05 1.07
C ASN A 33 3.66 21.20 -0.44
N SER A 34 4.23 20.18 -1.10
CA SER A 34 4.38 20.15 -2.56
C SER A 34 3.09 19.80 -3.31
N GLY A 35 1.97 19.60 -2.59
CA GLY A 35 0.67 19.31 -3.17
C GLY A 35 0.38 17.83 -3.37
N CYS A 36 1.21 16.93 -2.83
CA CYS A 36 0.96 15.50 -2.87
C CYS A 36 -0.19 15.10 -1.92
N GLU A 37 -0.95 14.08 -2.32
CA GLU A 37 -2.06 13.51 -1.57
C GLU A 37 -1.68 12.17 -0.92
N PHE A 38 -0.63 11.52 -1.43
CA PHE A 38 -0.09 10.29 -0.87
C PHE A 38 1.44 10.25 -0.96
N VAL A 39 2.02 9.37 -0.19
CA VAL A 39 3.44 9.03 -0.23
C VAL A 39 3.60 7.51 -0.15
N ILE A 40 4.50 6.95 -0.95
CA ILE A 40 4.92 5.56 -0.87
C ILE A 40 6.31 5.54 -0.24
N TYR A 41 6.43 4.93 0.92
CA TYR A 41 7.72 4.68 1.58
C TYR A 41 8.27 3.33 1.13
N ASP A 42 9.49 3.31 0.66
CA ASP A 42 10.10 2.10 0.10
C ASP A 42 10.83 1.26 1.15
N MET A 43 10.42 0.00 1.29
CA MET A 43 11.08 -1.00 2.13
C MET A 43 11.80 -2.07 1.28
N GLU A 44 11.62 -2.06 -0.03
CA GLU A 44 12.26 -3.04 -0.92
C GLU A 44 13.75 -2.72 -1.13
N HIS A 45 14.05 -1.50 -1.58
CA HIS A 45 15.42 -1.08 -1.91
C HIS A 45 16.03 -0.11 -0.89
N GLY A 46 15.22 0.43 0.04
CA GLY A 46 15.66 1.37 1.05
C GLY A 46 15.94 0.72 2.42
N GLY A 47 16.59 1.49 3.30
CA GLY A 47 16.85 1.08 4.69
C GLY A 47 15.65 1.25 5.63
N LEU A 48 14.42 1.31 5.13
CA LEU A 48 13.23 1.51 5.94
C LEU A 48 12.92 0.29 6.82
N THR A 49 12.76 0.54 8.12
CA THR A 49 12.25 -0.47 9.06
C THR A 49 10.76 -0.26 9.33
N LEU A 50 10.05 -1.29 9.79
CA LEU A 50 8.64 -1.18 10.17
C LEU A 50 8.42 -0.16 11.30
N ASP A 51 9.34 -0.03 12.25
CA ASP A 51 9.24 0.96 13.33
C ASP A 51 9.36 2.39 12.78
N LYS A 52 10.32 2.62 11.86
CA LYS A 52 10.45 3.92 11.21
C LYS A 52 9.23 4.22 10.32
N PHE A 53 8.70 3.23 9.61
CA PHE A 53 7.46 3.39 8.85
C PHE A 53 6.29 3.80 9.75
N LYS A 54 6.13 3.17 10.94
CA LYS A 54 5.09 3.54 11.91
C LYS A 54 5.16 5.03 12.28
N GLU A 55 6.35 5.55 12.59
CA GLU A 55 6.54 6.97 12.90
C GLU A 55 6.08 7.86 11.74
N LEU A 56 6.58 7.58 10.53
CA LEU A 56 6.27 8.34 9.33
C LEU A 56 4.80 8.26 8.95
N SER A 57 4.16 7.09 9.12
CA SER A 57 2.75 6.90 8.82
C SER A 57 1.84 7.74 9.73
N LEU A 58 2.14 7.79 11.02
CA LEU A 58 1.40 8.61 11.98
C LEU A 58 1.55 10.10 11.70
N ILE A 59 2.76 10.56 11.38
CA ILE A 59 2.99 11.96 10.97
C ILE A 59 2.20 12.26 9.70
N SER A 60 2.31 11.40 8.67
CA SER A 60 1.61 11.57 7.40
C SER A 60 0.09 11.68 7.60
N LYS A 61 -0.49 10.77 8.37
CA LYS A 61 -1.93 10.82 8.70
C LYS A 61 -2.32 12.11 9.42
N GLY A 62 -1.54 12.52 10.41
CA GLY A 62 -1.79 13.73 11.20
C GLY A 62 -1.84 15.02 10.37
N ILE A 63 -1.18 15.05 9.21
CA ILE A 63 -1.17 16.20 8.29
C ILE A 63 -2.03 16.00 7.04
N GLY A 64 -2.84 14.95 6.98
CA GLY A 64 -3.73 14.66 5.87
C GLY A 64 -3.03 14.15 4.59
N LEU A 65 -1.86 13.52 4.74
CA LEU A 65 -1.15 12.82 3.67
C LEU A 65 -1.39 11.31 3.83
N ASN A 66 -1.74 10.61 2.74
CA ASN A 66 -1.99 9.16 2.80
C ASN A 66 -0.67 8.38 2.75
N PRO A 67 -0.26 7.70 3.84
CA PRO A 67 0.93 6.87 3.83
C PRO A 67 0.64 5.53 3.15
N MET A 68 1.49 5.15 2.23
CA MET A 68 1.57 3.83 1.63
C MET A 68 2.98 3.27 1.82
N ILE A 69 3.16 1.99 1.62
CA ILE A 69 4.46 1.33 1.73
C ILE A 69 4.65 0.35 0.58
N ARG A 70 5.85 0.33 -0.01
CA ARG A 70 6.29 -0.79 -0.83
C ARG A 70 7.02 -1.78 0.08
N ILE A 71 6.48 -3.00 0.16
CA ILE A 71 7.05 -4.10 0.95
C ILE A 71 8.01 -4.93 0.09
N PRO A 72 8.98 -5.65 0.68
CA PRO A 72 10.01 -6.35 -0.10
C PRO A 72 9.54 -7.66 -0.76
N GLU A 73 8.45 -8.27 -0.27
CA GLU A 73 7.98 -9.58 -0.75
C GLU A 73 6.52 -9.86 -0.39
N ILE A 74 5.91 -10.86 -1.06
CA ILE A 74 4.56 -11.35 -0.76
C ILE A 74 4.59 -12.19 0.52
N SER A 75 4.53 -11.53 1.67
CA SER A 75 4.51 -12.15 2.99
C SER A 75 3.32 -11.67 3.81
N TYR A 76 2.63 -12.59 4.51
CA TYR A 76 1.58 -12.22 5.44
C TYR A 76 2.07 -11.21 6.49
N ASN A 77 3.27 -11.44 7.02
CA ASN A 77 3.85 -10.59 8.05
C ASN A 77 4.09 -9.16 7.55
N TYR A 78 4.66 -8.99 6.36
CA TYR A 78 4.88 -7.66 5.81
C TYR A 78 3.55 -6.98 5.48
N ILE A 79 2.61 -7.68 4.83
CA ILE A 79 1.31 -7.13 4.46
C ILE A 79 0.52 -6.71 5.71
N ALA A 80 0.23 -7.66 6.61
CA ALA A 80 -0.62 -7.39 7.76
C ALA A 80 0.00 -6.35 8.71
N ARG A 81 1.31 -6.48 9.03
CA ARG A 81 1.98 -5.55 9.93
C ARG A 81 2.08 -4.14 9.35
N SER A 82 2.38 -3.97 8.07
CA SER A 82 2.41 -2.65 7.45
C SER A 82 1.06 -1.94 7.55
N LEU A 83 -0.02 -2.67 7.34
CA LEU A 83 -1.37 -2.15 7.49
C LEU A 83 -1.70 -1.80 8.94
N ASP A 84 -1.30 -2.64 9.91
CA ASP A 84 -1.50 -2.37 11.35
C ASP A 84 -0.68 -1.16 11.83
N LEU A 85 0.46 -0.89 11.18
CA LEU A 85 1.31 0.27 11.43
C LEU A 85 0.86 1.55 10.70
N GLY A 86 -0.27 1.49 10.01
CA GLY A 86 -0.96 2.69 9.52
C GLY A 86 -0.90 2.91 8.02
N ALA A 87 -0.42 1.97 7.21
CA ALA A 87 -0.49 2.10 5.76
C ALA A 87 -1.94 2.18 5.27
N ASN A 88 -2.22 3.13 4.41
CA ASN A 88 -3.50 3.26 3.69
C ASN A 88 -3.48 2.50 2.36
N GLY A 89 -2.32 2.03 1.94
CA GLY A 89 -2.12 1.20 0.76
C GLY A 89 -0.78 0.47 0.83
N ILE A 90 -0.69 -0.61 0.09
CA ILE A 90 0.54 -1.39 -0.08
C ILE A 90 0.87 -1.53 -1.56
N MET A 91 2.17 -1.42 -1.87
CA MET A 91 2.72 -1.76 -3.18
C MET A 91 3.54 -3.04 -3.03
N ILE A 92 3.31 -3.99 -3.91
CA ILE A 92 3.93 -5.31 -3.84
C ILE A 92 4.73 -5.55 -5.13
N PRO A 93 6.05 -5.76 -5.01
CA PRO A 93 6.92 -6.00 -6.15
C PRO A 93 6.81 -7.44 -6.68
N MET A 94 7.33 -7.66 -7.87
CA MET A 94 7.60 -8.99 -8.45
C MET A 94 6.41 -9.95 -8.48
N VAL A 95 5.20 -9.42 -8.72
CA VAL A 95 3.99 -10.26 -8.82
C VAL A 95 3.91 -10.91 -10.19
N ASN A 96 3.86 -12.25 -10.22
CA ASN A 96 4.01 -13.04 -11.43
C ASN A 96 2.70 -13.57 -12.01
N ASN A 97 1.68 -13.75 -11.18
CA ASN A 97 0.46 -14.44 -11.61
C ASN A 97 -0.76 -14.13 -10.74
N GLN A 98 -1.92 -14.56 -11.22
CA GLN A 98 -3.19 -14.40 -10.53
C GLN A 98 -3.21 -14.97 -9.10
N LYS A 99 -2.56 -16.14 -8.87
CA LYS A 99 -2.54 -16.78 -7.55
C LYS A 99 -1.80 -15.93 -6.51
N GLU A 100 -0.72 -15.27 -6.92
CA GLU A 100 0.03 -14.35 -6.06
C GLU A 100 -0.79 -13.10 -5.75
N ALA A 101 -1.44 -12.52 -6.74
CA ALA A 101 -2.31 -11.36 -6.55
C ALA A 101 -3.51 -11.66 -5.65
N LEU A 102 -4.16 -12.82 -5.80
CA LEU A 102 -5.21 -13.30 -4.89
C LEU A 102 -4.70 -13.50 -3.45
N LYS A 103 -3.46 -13.97 -3.30
CA LYS A 103 -2.82 -14.11 -1.98
C LYS A 103 -2.62 -12.75 -1.31
N ILE A 104 -2.24 -11.72 -2.08
CA ILE A 104 -2.09 -10.35 -1.58
C ILE A 104 -3.44 -9.81 -1.08
N VAL A 105 -4.50 -9.91 -1.87
CA VAL A 105 -5.85 -9.51 -1.46
C VAL A 105 -6.28 -10.26 -0.20
N LYS A 106 -6.08 -11.58 -0.17
CA LYS A 106 -6.40 -12.42 0.98
C LYS A 106 -5.70 -11.97 2.26
N TYR A 107 -4.45 -11.49 2.18
CA TYR A 107 -3.67 -11.08 3.35
C TYR A 107 -3.93 -9.63 3.77
N SER A 108 -4.36 -8.77 2.84
CA SER A 108 -4.60 -7.35 3.09
C SER A 108 -6.00 -7.05 3.61
N LYS A 109 -6.99 -7.87 3.27
CA LYS A 109 -8.40 -7.64 3.61
C LYS A 109 -8.85 -8.44 4.84
N TYR A 110 -9.73 -7.83 5.62
CA TYR A 110 -10.45 -8.52 6.70
C TYR A 110 -11.56 -9.44 6.15
N PRO A 111 -11.98 -10.46 6.92
CA PRO A 111 -13.16 -11.24 6.56
C PRO A 111 -14.39 -10.34 6.29
N PRO A 112 -15.30 -10.72 5.36
CA PRO A 112 -15.28 -11.96 4.56
C PRO A 112 -14.39 -11.90 3.33
N LEU A 113 -13.86 -10.71 2.94
CA LEU A 113 -13.08 -10.49 1.71
C LEU A 113 -11.69 -11.11 1.77
N GLY A 114 -11.11 -11.25 2.93
CA GLY A 114 -9.77 -11.79 3.12
C GLY A 114 -9.58 -12.56 4.43
N ARG A 115 -8.33 -12.60 4.90
CA ARG A 115 -7.91 -13.34 6.10
C ARG A 115 -6.91 -12.56 6.95
N ARG A 116 -6.89 -11.23 6.84
CA ARG A 116 -6.08 -10.38 7.72
C ARG A 116 -6.51 -10.58 9.16
N GLY A 117 -5.54 -10.78 10.06
CA GLY A 117 -5.77 -10.84 11.50
C GLY A 117 -6.25 -9.51 12.06
N ALA A 118 -7.15 -9.55 13.02
CA ALA A 118 -7.73 -8.36 13.62
C ALA A 118 -6.97 -7.95 14.88
N GLY A 119 -6.54 -6.70 14.92
CA GLY A 119 -5.98 -6.03 16.09
C GLY A 119 -6.44 -4.58 16.09
N PHE A 120 -6.80 -4.01 17.22
CA PHE A 120 -7.41 -2.70 17.32
C PHE A 120 -6.70 -1.83 18.35
N GLY A 121 -6.84 -0.50 18.22
CA GLY A 121 -6.16 0.45 19.09
C GLY A 121 -4.68 0.64 18.74
N PHE A 122 -4.31 0.45 17.46
CA PHE A 122 -2.96 0.62 16.93
C PHE A 122 -2.88 1.82 15.97
N ALA A 123 -1.75 1.96 15.30
CA ALA A 123 -1.50 3.09 14.41
C ALA A 123 -2.49 3.18 13.22
N HIS A 124 -3.04 2.06 12.75
CA HIS A 124 -3.98 2.05 11.63
C HIS A 124 -5.27 2.83 11.92
N ASN A 125 -5.80 2.78 13.15
CA ASN A 125 -6.96 3.57 13.59
C ASN A 125 -6.57 4.74 14.50
N GLU A 126 -5.30 5.18 14.47
CA GLU A 126 -4.79 6.32 15.24
C GLU A 126 -5.03 6.18 16.76
N TYR A 127 -4.98 4.96 17.28
CA TYR A 127 -5.22 4.61 18.69
C TYR A 127 -6.62 4.99 19.21
N LYS A 128 -7.58 5.24 18.33
CA LYS A 128 -8.96 5.58 18.72
C LYS A 128 -9.69 4.34 19.23
N LYS A 129 -10.60 4.56 20.17
CA LYS A 129 -11.55 3.54 20.62
C LYS A 129 -12.78 3.57 19.71
N GLU A 130 -12.86 2.64 18.79
CA GLU A 130 -13.92 2.52 17.79
C GLU A 130 -14.54 1.12 17.81
N ASN A 131 -15.70 0.96 17.18
CA ASN A 131 -16.29 -0.36 17.02
C ASN A 131 -15.41 -1.19 16.05
N PRO A 132 -14.96 -2.40 16.43
CA PRO A 132 -14.12 -3.23 15.59
C PRO A 132 -14.72 -3.57 14.22
N ILE A 133 -16.03 -3.75 14.12
CA ILE A 133 -16.70 -4.05 12.85
C ILE A 133 -16.57 -2.88 11.90
N ASP A 134 -16.86 -1.66 12.37
CA ASP A 134 -16.77 -0.44 11.56
C ASP A 134 -15.33 -0.21 11.07
N VAL A 135 -14.33 -0.45 11.93
CA VAL A 135 -12.90 -0.34 11.58
C VAL A 135 -12.52 -1.33 10.47
N MET A 136 -12.96 -2.58 10.57
CA MET A 136 -12.68 -3.60 9.54
C MET A 136 -13.38 -3.28 8.21
N GLU A 137 -14.64 -2.84 8.26
CA GLU A 137 -15.37 -2.47 7.05
C GLU A 137 -14.76 -1.25 6.36
N ASP A 138 -14.41 -0.21 7.13
CA ASP A 138 -13.76 0.99 6.57
C ASP A 138 -12.39 0.65 5.97
N ALA A 139 -11.58 -0.15 6.66
CA ALA A 139 -10.31 -0.62 6.15
C ALA A 139 -10.47 -1.41 4.84
N ASN A 140 -11.46 -2.31 4.75
CA ASN A 140 -11.75 -3.05 3.53
C ASN A 140 -12.18 -2.14 2.37
N LYS A 141 -12.91 -1.06 2.65
CA LYS A 141 -13.38 -0.10 1.64
C LYS A 141 -12.31 0.87 1.17
N THR A 142 -11.36 1.22 2.02
CA THR A 142 -10.42 2.34 1.78
C THR A 142 -9.01 1.91 1.40
N LEU A 143 -8.61 0.67 1.74
CA LEU A 143 -7.30 0.13 1.44
C LEU A 143 -7.04 0.06 -0.07
N ILE A 144 -5.83 0.45 -0.49
CA ILE A 144 -5.36 0.39 -1.87
C ILE A 144 -4.28 -0.68 -1.99
N ASN A 145 -4.49 -1.65 -2.89
CA ASN A 145 -3.50 -2.65 -3.29
C ASN A 145 -2.92 -2.28 -4.66
N ILE A 146 -1.63 -2.00 -4.70
CA ILE A 146 -0.86 -1.70 -5.91
C ILE A 146 0.00 -2.93 -6.24
N ILE A 147 -0.21 -3.50 -7.40
CA ILE A 147 0.56 -4.65 -7.89
C ILE A 147 1.61 -4.16 -8.88
N GLN A 148 2.87 -4.47 -8.62
CA GLN A 148 3.96 -4.08 -9.51
C GLN A 148 4.24 -5.17 -10.54
N ILE A 149 4.16 -4.80 -11.81
CA ILE A 149 4.43 -5.65 -12.97
C ILE A 149 5.80 -5.27 -13.49
N GLU A 150 6.77 -6.18 -13.37
CA GLU A 150 8.17 -5.83 -13.63
C GLU A 150 9.06 -7.00 -14.10
N ASN A 151 8.43 -8.09 -14.57
CA ASN A 151 9.09 -9.20 -15.21
C ASN A 151 8.20 -9.86 -16.27
N GLU A 152 8.76 -10.79 -17.06
CA GLU A 152 8.05 -11.48 -18.15
C GLU A 152 6.78 -12.17 -17.66
N SER A 153 6.86 -12.94 -16.58
CA SER A 153 5.71 -13.68 -16.04
C SER A 153 4.59 -12.77 -15.60
N GLY A 154 4.90 -11.66 -14.93
CA GLY A 154 3.92 -10.66 -14.54
C GLY A 154 3.24 -10.00 -15.74
N LEU A 155 4.03 -9.71 -16.79
CA LEU A 155 3.53 -9.14 -18.04
C LEU A 155 2.62 -10.12 -18.79
N GLU A 156 2.99 -11.39 -18.91
CA GLU A 156 2.18 -12.43 -19.55
C GLU A 156 0.83 -12.64 -18.84
N ASN A 157 0.78 -12.46 -17.52
CA ASN A 157 -0.42 -12.66 -16.71
C ASN A 157 -1.15 -11.36 -16.34
N VAL A 158 -0.76 -10.22 -16.91
CA VAL A 158 -1.25 -8.90 -16.50
C VAL A 158 -2.77 -8.76 -16.59
N GLU A 159 -3.39 -9.31 -17.64
CA GLU A 159 -4.85 -9.27 -17.82
C GLU A 159 -5.60 -10.07 -16.75
N GLU A 160 -5.07 -11.24 -16.35
CA GLU A 160 -5.68 -12.06 -15.31
C GLU A 160 -5.50 -11.43 -13.92
N ILE A 161 -4.36 -10.78 -13.68
CA ILE A 161 -4.12 -10.01 -12.45
C ILE A 161 -5.07 -8.81 -12.39
N ALA A 162 -5.26 -8.10 -13.49
CA ALA A 162 -6.13 -6.92 -13.57
C ALA A 162 -7.62 -7.19 -13.33
N LYS A 163 -8.08 -8.43 -13.56
CA LYS A 163 -9.48 -8.86 -13.32
C LYS A 163 -9.81 -9.13 -11.86
N ILE A 164 -8.81 -9.17 -10.98
CA ILE A 164 -9.02 -9.52 -9.57
C ILE A 164 -9.64 -8.32 -8.84
N ASP A 165 -10.77 -8.57 -8.20
CA ASP A 165 -11.38 -7.58 -7.30
C ASP A 165 -10.40 -7.19 -6.18
N ASP A 166 -10.38 -5.90 -5.81
CA ASP A 166 -9.45 -5.34 -4.82
C ASP A 166 -7.96 -5.28 -5.24
N VAL A 167 -7.63 -5.53 -6.51
CA VAL A 167 -6.43 -5.02 -7.16
C VAL A 167 -6.78 -3.64 -7.72
N ASP A 168 -6.28 -2.59 -7.09
CA ASP A 168 -6.71 -1.22 -7.37
C ASP A 168 -5.85 -0.51 -8.42
N CYS A 169 -4.61 -0.93 -8.56
CA CYS A 169 -3.65 -0.34 -9.48
C CYS A 169 -2.61 -1.38 -9.91
N LEU A 170 -2.31 -1.36 -11.21
CA LEU A 170 -1.11 -2.02 -11.75
C LEU A 170 -0.05 -0.96 -11.98
N TRP A 171 1.11 -1.16 -11.38
CA TRP A 171 2.27 -0.28 -11.51
C TRP A 171 3.35 -0.96 -12.33
N VAL A 172 3.80 -0.32 -13.39
CA VAL A 172 4.89 -0.86 -14.21
C VAL A 172 6.23 -0.48 -13.60
N GLY A 173 6.97 -1.49 -13.12
CA GLY A 173 8.35 -1.36 -12.69
C GLY A 173 9.29 -1.37 -13.90
N HIS A 174 9.36 -0.24 -14.61
CA HIS A 174 9.97 -0.17 -15.92
C HIS A 174 11.47 -0.49 -15.97
N PHE A 175 12.20 -0.23 -14.89
CA PHE A 175 13.63 -0.55 -14.83
C PHE A 175 13.83 -2.08 -14.84
N ASP A 176 13.16 -2.79 -13.93
CA ASP A 176 13.28 -4.24 -13.84
C ASP A 176 12.67 -4.92 -15.05
N LEU A 177 11.49 -4.46 -15.48
CA LEU A 177 10.85 -5.00 -16.69
C LEU A 177 11.75 -4.87 -17.93
N SER A 178 12.37 -3.70 -18.14
CA SER A 178 13.32 -3.50 -19.25
C SER A 178 14.56 -4.40 -19.11
N ASN A 179 15.02 -4.57 -17.90
CA ASN A 179 16.22 -5.38 -17.61
C ASN A 179 15.99 -6.87 -17.88
N PHE A 180 14.80 -7.39 -17.57
CA PHE A 180 14.43 -8.79 -17.78
C PHE A 180 14.00 -9.08 -19.24
N LEU A 181 13.45 -8.12 -19.95
CA LEU A 181 13.03 -8.29 -21.34
C LEU A 181 14.18 -8.09 -22.35
N GLY A 182 15.31 -7.49 -21.98
CA GLY A 182 16.48 -7.25 -22.85
C GLY A 182 16.46 -5.89 -23.53
#